data_4b3cdd3f78825515be992a2e15a65baf
#
_entry.id   4b3cdd3f78825515be992a2e15a65baf
#
_cell.length_a   1.000
_cell.length_b   1.000
_cell.length_c   1.000
_cell.angle_alpha   90.00
_cell.angle_beta   90.00
_cell.angle_gamma   90.00
#
_symmetry.space_group_name_H-M   'P 1'
#
loop_
_entity.id
_entity.type
_entity.pdbx_description
1 polymer ?
#
loop_
_entity_poly.entity_id
_entity_poly.type
_entity_poly.pdbx_seq_one_letter_code
_entity_poly.pdbx_strand_id
1 'polypeptide(L)'
;MNKRICLLAGYDKKNVVQDYVLYLARKLSKISDVYYFADGHFTQKELNKLRHYTKYAASCPHKTYDFGSWQCLICHIGWEKIMMYDEMIICNDSIYGPMSNMEDIFDYMDLRDYDFWGLTENYNSNYHLDSYFMVFKKDIIKHPKFHEFWNNMMPTSNRRIYESVLTPFLTELGFTGNSYIKNYKKEDQLAYPLRLFKTNRMPFIRVNTLKYPAHNLKEPILYIDTRIENETGYDADFIRKHLESEGLFEGFGLSYYAKKSFYAIKNKFSDWVH
;
A
#
# COMPACT_ATOMS: atom_id res chain seq x y z
N MET A 1 -13.74 8.68 18.73
CA MET A 1 -12.88 7.97 17.76
C MET A 1 -13.77 7.47 16.63
N ASN A 2 -13.47 7.80 15.37
CA ASN A 2 -14.27 7.40 14.23
C ASN A 2 -14.29 5.87 14.09
N LYS A 3 -15.46 5.33 13.75
CA LYS A 3 -15.62 3.90 13.48
C LYS A 3 -15.15 3.62 12.06
N ARG A 4 -14.09 2.82 11.90
CA ARG A 4 -13.44 2.56 10.61
C ARG A 4 -13.60 1.11 10.16
N ILE A 5 -13.80 0.92 8.86
CA ILE A 5 -13.68 -0.36 8.18
C ILE A 5 -12.46 -0.32 7.25
N CYS A 6 -11.65 -1.37 7.24
CA CYS A 6 -10.51 -1.49 6.36
C CYS A 6 -10.66 -2.69 5.42
N LEU A 7 -10.63 -2.43 4.13
CA LEU A 7 -10.61 -3.42 3.07
C LEU A 7 -9.15 -3.64 2.66
N LEU A 8 -8.56 -4.74 3.12
CA LEU A 8 -7.16 -5.08 2.86
C LEU A 8 -7.07 -6.07 1.69
N ALA A 9 -6.55 -5.62 0.56
CA ALA A 9 -6.27 -6.46 -0.60
C ALA A 9 -4.92 -7.15 -0.46
N GLY A 10 -4.84 -8.42 -0.82
CA GLY A 10 -3.62 -9.20 -0.78
C GLY A 10 -3.29 -9.90 -2.09
N TYR A 11 -2.01 -10.11 -2.32
CA TYR A 11 -1.49 -10.94 -3.39
C TYR A 11 -0.13 -11.52 -3.02
N ASP A 12 0.03 -12.84 -3.19
CA ASP A 12 1.33 -13.50 -3.07
C ASP A 12 1.45 -14.58 -4.14
N LYS A 13 2.55 -14.57 -4.88
CA LYS A 13 2.81 -15.52 -5.96
C LYS A 13 2.81 -16.98 -5.51
N LYS A 14 3.15 -17.23 -4.24
CA LYS A 14 3.20 -18.56 -3.61
C LYS A 14 1.93 -18.87 -2.82
N ASN A 15 0.94 -17.95 -2.81
CA ASN A 15 -0.29 -18.04 -2.04
C ASN A 15 -0.06 -18.20 -0.52
N VAL A 16 0.90 -17.44 0.01
CA VAL A 16 1.30 -17.43 1.42
C VAL A 16 0.97 -16.09 2.05
N VAL A 17 0.41 -16.09 3.25
CA VAL A 17 0.29 -14.88 4.06
C VAL A 17 1.63 -14.61 4.73
N GLN A 18 2.36 -13.62 4.22
CA GLN A 18 3.69 -13.23 4.68
C GLN A 18 3.63 -12.57 6.06
N ASP A 19 4.71 -12.63 6.83
CA ASP A 19 4.78 -12.08 8.19
C ASP A 19 4.56 -10.56 8.22
N TYR A 20 5.02 -9.82 7.20
CA TYR A 20 4.77 -8.38 7.11
C TYR A 20 3.29 -8.05 6.87
N VAL A 21 2.54 -8.92 6.19
CA VAL A 21 1.08 -8.77 5.99
C VAL A 21 0.34 -9.02 7.31
N LEU A 22 0.79 -10.02 8.08
CA LEU A 22 0.26 -10.25 9.43
C LEU A 22 0.50 -9.04 10.34
N TYR A 23 1.70 -8.47 10.28
CA TYR A 23 2.03 -7.26 11.03
C TYR A 23 1.14 -6.08 10.62
N LEU A 24 0.96 -5.85 9.30
CA LEU A 24 0.09 -4.81 8.77
C LEU A 24 -1.36 -5.00 9.26
N ALA A 25 -1.93 -6.19 9.10
CA ALA A 25 -3.28 -6.51 9.56
C ALA A 25 -3.44 -6.29 11.08
N ARG A 26 -2.46 -6.71 11.88
CA ARG A 26 -2.43 -6.48 13.34
C ARG A 26 -2.42 -4.98 13.69
N LYS A 27 -1.69 -4.17 12.95
CA LYS A 27 -1.64 -2.72 13.19
C LYS A 27 -2.94 -2.03 12.77
N LEU A 28 -3.49 -2.40 11.60
CA LEU A 28 -4.76 -1.89 11.11
C LEU A 28 -5.94 -2.29 12.01
N SER A 29 -5.91 -3.49 12.62
CA SER A 29 -6.98 -3.96 13.52
C SER A 29 -7.09 -3.16 14.82
N LYS A 30 -6.09 -2.34 15.16
CA LYS A 30 -6.17 -1.44 16.33
C LYS A 30 -7.01 -0.20 16.06
N ILE A 31 -7.14 0.20 14.78
CA ILE A 31 -7.81 1.43 14.37
C ILE A 31 -9.06 1.20 13.51
N SER A 32 -9.31 -0.05 13.09
CA SER A 32 -10.41 -0.39 12.18
C SER A 32 -10.85 -1.85 12.29
N ASP A 33 -12.05 -2.16 11.82
CA ASP A 33 -12.48 -3.53 11.52
C ASP A 33 -11.89 -3.95 10.17
N VAL A 34 -10.93 -4.87 10.18
CA VAL A 34 -10.20 -5.29 8.97
C VAL A 34 -10.89 -6.48 8.30
N TYR A 35 -11.07 -6.40 7.00
CA TYR A 35 -11.51 -7.46 6.10
C TYR A 35 -10.43 -7.71 5.05
N TYR A 36 -10.03 -8.95 4.84
CA TYR A 36 -8.95 -9.34 3.94
C TYR A 36 -9.45 -10.18 2.78
N PHE A 37 -9.00 -9.84 1.57
CA PHE A 37 -9.25 -10.67 0.39
C PHE A 37 -8.00 -10.72 -0.50
N ALA A 38 -7.58 -11.93 -0.88
CA ALA A 38 -6.40 -12.11 -1.73
C ALA A 38 -6.76 -12.63 -3.13
N ASP A 39 -6.08 -12.08 -4.15
CA ASP A 39 -6.11 -12.61 -5.52
C ASP A 39 -5.18 -13.81 -5.62
N GLY A 40 -5.72 -15.03 -5.46
CA GLY A 40 -4.94 -16.25 -5.49
C GLY A 40 -5.66 -17.46 -4.87
N HIS A 41 -4.93 -18.56 -4.76
CA HIS A 41 -5.42 -19.83 -4.20
C HIS A 41 -4.83 -20.09 -2.80
N PHE A 42 -5.06 -19.18 -1.87
CA PHE A 42 -4.56 -19.33 -0.50
C PHE A 42 -5.29 -20.49 0.21
N THR A 43 -4.53 -21.32 0.91
CA THR A 43 -5.13 -22.38 1.74
C THR A 43 -5.83 -21.80 2.97
N GLN A 44 -6.81 -22.54 3.52
CA GLN A 44 -7.46 -22.13 4.76
C GLN A 44 -6.46 -21.99 5.93
N LYS A 45 -5.37 -22.77 5.92
CA LYS A 45 -4.28 -22.66 6.90
C LYS A 45 -3.60 -21.28 6.84
N GLU A 46 -3.34 -20.79 5.64
CA GLU A 46 -2.73 -19.47 5.44
C GLU A 46 -3.69 -18.34 5.87
N LEU A 47 -4.94 -18.39 5.43
CA LEU A 47 -5.96 -17.41 5.81
C LEU A 47 -6.22 -17.38 7.32
N ASN A 48 -6.16 -18.54 7.99
CA ASN A 48 -6.34 -18.65 9.44
C ASN A 48 -5.25 -17.91 10.24
N LYS A 49 -4.09 -17.60 9.67
CA LYS A 49 -3.09 -16.76 10.33
C LYS A 49 -3.64 -15.36 10.66
N LEU A 50 -4.56 -14.85 9.83
CA LEU A 50 -5.17 -13.53 9.96
C LEU A 50 -6.36 -13.48 10.94
N ARG A 51 -6.89 -14.62 11.40
CA ARG A 51 -8.15 -14.76 12.17
C ARG A 51 -8.28 -13.84 13.41
N HIS A 52 -7.15 -13.51 14.04
CA HIS A 52 -7.14 -12.66 15.24
C HIS A 52 -7.15 -11.16 14.91
N TYR A 53 -6.91 -10.80 13.66
CA TYR A 53 -6.74 -9.42 13.22
C TYR A 53 -7.79 -8.98 12.19
N THR A 54 -8.57 -9.94 11.66
CA THR A 54 -9.58 -9.67 10.63
C THR A 54 -10.94 -10.18 11.02
N LYS A 55 -11.99 -9.48 10.60
CA LYS A 55 -13.38 -9.94 10.71
C LYS A 55 -13.72 -11.00 9.66
N TYR A 56 -12.98 -11.00 8.55
CA TYR A 56 -13.12 -11.93 7.45
C TYR A 56 -11.81 -12.03 6.69
N ALA A 57 -11.45 -13.22 6.24
CA ALA A 57 -10.33 -13.46 5.36
C ALA A 57 -10.68 -14.53 4.34
N ALA A 58 -10.53 -14.22 3.06
CA ALA A 58 -10.79 -15.15 1.96
C ALA A 58 -9.84 -14.90 0.79
N SER A 59 -9.85 -15.81 -0.18
CA SER A 59 -9.13 -15.68 -1.43
C SER A 59 -9.86 -16.33 -2.58
N CYS A 60 -9.72 -15.76 -3.76
CA CYS A 60 -10.15 -16.35 -5.02
C CYS A 60 -9.33 -15.71 -6.15
N PRO A 61 -8.85 -16.47 -7.12
CA PRO A 61 -8.16 -15.87 -8.27
C PRO A 61 -9.15 -15.14 -9.16
N HIS A 62 -9.07 -13.82 -9.19
CA HIS A 62 -9.93 -12.97 -10.02
C HIS A 62 -9.16 -12.18 -11.08
N LYS A 63 -7.84 -12.09 -10.98
CA LYS A 63 -6.95 -11.43 -11.96
C LYS A 63 -7.31 -9.95 -12.26
N THR A 64 -7.86 -9.26 -11.28
CA THR A 64 -8.30 -7.86 -11.38
C THR A 64 -7.57 -6.96 -10.40
N TYR A 65 -6.45 -7.46 -9.85
CA TYR A 65 -5.58 -6.74 -8.92
C TYR A 65 -6.31 -6.27 -7.64
N ASP A 66 -5.75 -5.29 -6.97
CA ASP A 66 -6.25 -4.79 -5.68
C ASP A 66 -7.71 -4.33 -5.74
N PHE A 67 -8.10 -3.64 -6.80
CA PHE A 67 -9.46 -3.16 -7.00
C PHE A 67 -10.48 -4.29 -7.05
N GLY A 68 -10.14 -5.42 -7.67
CA GLY A 68 -11.00 -6.61 -7.66
C GLY A 68 -11.14 -7.23 -6.28
N SER A 69 -10.07 -7.27 -5.49
CA SER A 69 -10.13 -7.73 -4.10
C SER A 69 -11.01 -6.83 -3.24
N TRP A 70 -10.92 -5.51 -3.39
CA TRP A 70 -11.80 -4.57 -2.69
C TRP A 70 -13.26 -4.71 -3.14
N GLN A 71 -13.52 -4.88 -4.44
CA GLN A 71 -14.86 -5.15 -4.96
C GLN A 71 -15.44 -6.42 -4.36
N CYS A 72 -14.67 -7.52 -4.30
CA CYS A 72 -15.10 -8.77 -3.66
C CYS A 72 -15.47 -8.55 -2.19
N LEU A 73 -14.68 -7.77 -1.44
CA LEU A 73 -14.98 -7.43 -0.05
C LEU A 73 -16.25 -6.59 0.07
N ILE A 74 -16.43 -5.58 -0.78
CA ILE A 74 -17.64 -4.75 -0.79
C ILE A 74 -18.87 -5.61 -1.06
N CYS A 75 -18.81 -6.50 -2.06
CA CYS A 75 -19.90 -7.43 -2.36
C CYS A 75 -20.21 -8.39 -1.19
N HIS A 76 -19.17 -8.88 -0.50
CA HIS A 76 -19.35 -9.77 0.65
C HIS A 76 -19.94 -9.06 1.87
N ILE A 77 -19.49 -7.85 2.15
CA ILE A 77 -19.91 -7.07 3.35
C ILE A 77 -21.29 -6.44 3.13
N GLY A 78 -21.53 -5.92 1.94
CA GLY A 78 -22.71 -5.15 1.56
C GLY A 78 -22.64 -3.68 1.98
N TRP A 79 -23.17 -2.81 1.13
CA TRP A 79 -23.16 -1.35 1.37
C TRP A 79 -23.89 -0.95 2.65
N GLU A 80 -24.99 -1.63 3.00
CA GLU A 80 -25.74 -1.35 4.23
C GLU A 80 -24.84 -1.41 5.46
N LYS A 81 -23.96 -2.43 5.54
CA LYS A 81 -23.03 -2.59 6.65
C LYS A 81 -21.88 -1.59 6.55
N ILE A 82 -21.34 -1.34 5.35
CA ILE A 82 -20.23 -0.39 5.15
C ILE A 82 -20.69 1.04 5.54
N MET A 83 -21.90 1.45 5.21
CA MET A 83 -22.48 2.75 5.58
C MET A 83 -22.65 2.96 7.10
N MET A 84 -22.53 1.92 7.92
CA MET A 84 -22.53 2.05 9.39
C MET A 84 -21.21 2.57 9.96
N TYR A 85 -20.17 2.65 9.15
CA TYR A 85 -18.86 3.18 9.52
C TYR A 85 -18.77 4.68 9.18
N ASP A 86 -17.88 5.38 9.88
CA ASP A 86 -17.61 6.79 9.61
C ASP A 86 -16.55 6.96 8.51
N GLU A 87 -15.67 5.96 8.38
CA GLU A 87 -14.60 5.96 7.38
C GLU A 87 -14.40 4.55 6.81
N MET A 88 -14.14 4.49 5.49
CA MET A 88 -13.70 3.29 4.79
C MET A 88 -12.26 3.46 4.32
N ILE A 89 -11.41 2.53 4.69
CA ILE A 89 -10.01 2.45 4.28
C ILE A 89 -9.91 1.38 3.20
N ILE A 90 -9.30 1.70 2.05
CA ILE A 90 -8.75 0.70 1.16
C ILE A 90 -7.24 0.66 1.36
N CYS A 91 -6.69 -0.54 1.48
CA CYS A 91 -5.27 -0.79 1.65
C CYS A 91 -4.86 -2.05 0.90
N ASN A 92 -3.60 -2.13 0.48
CA ASN A 92 -3.06 -3.37 -0.10
C ASN A 92 -1.74 -3.77 0.56
N ASP A 93 -1.28 -4.98 0.30
CA ASP A 93 -0.07 -5.56 0.86
C ASP A 93 1.22 -5.21 0.10
N SER A 94 1.18 -4.25 -0.83
CA SER A 94 2.38 -3.79 -1.55
C SER A 94 3.27 -2.83 -0.74
N ILE A 95 3.13 -2.83 0.58
CA ILE A 95 3.78 -1.92 1.53
C ILE A 95 4.33 -2.68 2.76
N TYR A 96 5.52 -2.30 3.21
CA TYR A 96 6.06 -2.69 4.52
C TYR A 96 5.74 -1.63 5.56
N GLY A 97 5.32 -2.03 6.73
CA GLY A 97 4.95 -1.12 7.82
C GLY A 97 3.60 -1.50 8.47
N PRO A 98 2.97 -0.57 9.22
CA PRO A 98 3.40 0.81 9.45
C PRO A 98 4.63 0.90 10.36
N MET A 99 5.51 1.85 10.05
CA MET A 99 6.75 2.14 10.78
C MET A 99 6.58 3.36 11.72
N SER A 100 5.41 3.96 11.73
CA SER A 100 5.01 5.04 12.63
C SER A 100 3.60 4.78 13.17
N ASN A 101 3.17 5.57 14.15
CA ASN A 101 1.82 5.46 14.68
C ASN A 101 0.80 5.96 13.65
N MET A 102 -0.13 5.08 13.27
CA MET A 102 -1.19 5.43 12.32
C MET A 102 -2.22 6.40 12.91
N GLU A 103 -2.45 6.36 14.23
CA GLU A 103 -3.39 7.27 14.89
C GLU A 103 -2.97 8.73 14.70
N ASP A 104 -1.67 9.04 14.80
CA ASP A 104 -1.15 10.40 14.60
C ASP A 104 -1.45 10.92 13.17
N ILE A 105 -1.46 10.02 12.18
CA ILE A 105 -1.76 10.35 10.78
C ILE A 105 -3.26 10.64 10.63
N PHE A 106 -4.11 9.81 11.24
CA PHE A 106 -5.55 10.05 11.24
C PHE A 106 -5.91 11.34 11.95
N ASP A 107 -5.35 11.59 13.14
CA ASP A 107 -5.55 12.83 13.89
C ASP A 107 -5.12 14.06 13.07
N TYR A 108 -3.98 13.96 12.37
CA TYR A 108 -3.51 15.02 11.49
C TYR A 108 -4.46 15.26 10.31
N MET A 109 -5.02 14.21 9.70
CA MET A 109 -5.93 14.33 8.56
C MET A 109 -7.34 14.73 8.99
N ASP A 110 -7.79 14.33 10.19
CA ASP A 110 -9.09 14.71 10.76
C ASP A 110 -9.21 16.21 11.05
N LEU A 111 -8.08 16.90 11.33
CA LEU A 111 -8.03 18.35 11.47
C LEU A 111 -8.23 19.10 10.14
N ARG A 112 -8.33 18.38 9.02
CA ARG A 112 -8.47 18.94 7.67
C ARG A 112 -9.83 18.59 7.09
N ASP A 113 -10.42 19.55 6.43
CA ASP A 113 -11.75 19.40 5.82
C ASP A 113 -11.65 18.74 4.43
N TYR A 114 -11.17 17.48 4.41
CA TYR A 114 -11.17 16.65 3.21
C TYR A 114 -12.19 15.53 3.34
N ASP A 115 -12.90 15.22 2.25
CA ASP A 115 -13.85 14.12 2.18
C ASP A 115 -13.14 12.78 1.97
N PHE A 116 -11.98 12.79 1.33
CA PHE A 116 -11.10 11.63 1.18
C PHE A 116 -9.64 12.02 1.19
N TRP A 117 -8.79 11.06 1.50
CA TRP A 117 -7.35 11.27 1.46
C TRP A 117 -6.59 9.99 1.18
N GLY A 118 -5.36 10.13 0.67
CA GLY A 118 -4.41 9.05 0.50
C GLY A 118 -3.09 9.39 1.17
N LEU A 119 -2.19 8.41 1.31
CA LEU A 119 -0.88 8.70 1.88
C LEU A 119 -0.01 9.51 0.92
N THR A 120 -0.12 9.26 -0.36
CA THR A 120 0.71 9.89 -1.39
C THR A 120 -0.10 10.21 -2.64
N GLU A 121 0.42 11.12 -3.44
CA GLU A 121 -0.17 11.58 -4.68
C GLU A 121 0.74 11.30 -5.87
N ASN A 122 0.15 11.20 -7.06
CA ASN A 122 0.83 10.88 -8.30
C ASN A 122 0.39 11.80 -9.44
N TYR A 123 1.33 12.17 -10.32
CA TYR A 123 1.10 13.05 -11.47
C TYR A 123 1.50 12.39 -12.80
N ASN A 124 1.67 11.06 -12.83
CA ASN A 124 2.25 10.38 -14.00
C ASN A 124 1.38 10.40 -15.26
N SER A 125 0.07 10.47 -15.12
CA SER A 125 -0.88 10.62 -16.24
C SER A 125 -1.81 11.77 -15.96
N ASN A 126 -2.66 11.61 -14.95
CA ASN A 126 -3.50 12.63 -14.36
C ASN A 126 -3.18 12.69 -12.88
N TYR A 127 -3.51 13.81 -12.21
CA TYR A 127 -3.43 13.87 -10.76
C TYR A 127 -4.34 12.80 -10.15
N HIS A 128 -3.79 11.98 -9.29
CA HIS A 128 -4.54 11.01 -8.49
C HIS A 128 -3.80 10.68 -7.20
N LEU A 129 -4.53 10.18 -6.21
CA LEU A 129 -3.95 9.60 -5.02
C LEU A 129 -3.56 8.15 -5.29
N ASP A 130 -2.40 7.73 -4.77
CA ASP A 130 -1.97 6.33 -4.89
C ASP A 130 -2.90 5.43 -4.07
N SER A 131 -3.46 4.41 -4.69
CA SER A 131 -4.51 3.57 -4.12
C SER A 131 -4.05 2.58 -3.06
N TYR A 132 -2.74 2.44 -2.82
CA TYR A 132 -2.25 1.47 -1.84
C TYR A 132 -2.70 1.75 -0.40
N PHE A 133 -3.11 3.00 -0.11
CA PHE A 133 -3.76 3.40 1.13
C PHE A 133 -4.59 4.66 0.90
N MET A 134 -5.91 4.53 0.93
CA MET A 134 -6.84 5.66 0.84
C MET A 134 -7.94 5.53 1.88
N VAL A 135 -8.45 6.67 2.31
CA VAL A 135 -9.54 6.78 3.30
C VAL A 135 -10.65 7.62 2.71
N PHE A 136 -11.88 7.14 2.80
CA PHE A 136 -13.11 7.81 2.36
C PHE A 136 -14.00 8.07 3.56
N LYS A 137 -14.44 9.32 3.74
CA LYS A 137 -15.34 9.70 4.82
C LYS A 137 -16.80 9.33 4.49
N LYS A 138 -17.62 9.44 5.49
CA LYS A 138 -19.02 8.95 5.52
C LYS A 138 -19.88 9.42 4.33
N ASP A 139 -19.72 10.67 3.90
CA ASP A 139 -20.53 11.24 2.82
C ASP A 139 -20.22 10.58 1.47
N ILE A 140 -18.94 10.24 1.21
CA ILE A 140 -18.55 9.43 0.06
C ILE A 140 -19.10 8.00 0.18
N ILE A 141 -18.96 7.37 1.35
CA ILE A 141 -19.43 6.00 1.59
C ILE A 141 -20.92 5.86 1.33
N LYS A 142 -21.70 6.91 1.61
CA LYS A 142 -23.15 6.94 1.39
C LYS A 142 -23.58 7.36 -0.02
N HIS A 143 -22.65 7.85 -0.83
CA HIS A 143 -23.00 8.43 -2.11
C HIS A 143 -23.35 7.36 -3.16
N PRO A 144 -24.54 7.39 -3.80
CA PRO A 144 -24.97 6.34 -4.73
C PRO A 144 -24.00 6.12 -5.90
N LYS A 145 -23.40 7.19 -6.44
CA LYS A 145 -22.43 7.10 -7.54
C LYS A 145 -21.14 6.39 -7.12
N PHE A 146 -20.73 6.48 -5.85
CA PHE A 146 -19.61 5.72 -5.32
C PHE A 146 -19.93 4.23 -5.28
N HIS A 147 -21.16 3.86 -4.91
CA HIS A 147 -21.61 2.46 -4.99
C HIS A 147 -21.64 1.98 -6.44
N GLU A 148 -22.16 2.79 -7.37
CA GLU A 148 -22.17 2.46 -8.80
C GLU A 148 -20.75 2.24 -9.35
N PHE A 149 -19.78 3.09 -8.96
CA PHE A 149 -18.38 2.93 -9.36
C PHE A 149 -17.84 1.54 -9.02
N TRP A 150 -18.01 1.13 -7.76
CA TRP A 150 -17.54 -0.18 -7.30
C TRP A 150 -18.34 -1.35 -7.89
N ASN A 151 -19.65 -1.23 -8.01
CA ASN A 151 -20.52 -2.30 -8.50
C ASN A 151 -20.33 -2.55 -10.01
N ASN A 152 -19.99 -1.50 -10.77
CA ASN A 152 -19.87 -1.57 -12.23
C ASN A 152 -18.41 -1.79 -12.70
N MET A 153 -17.48 -2.02 -11.78
CA MET A 153 -16.10 -2.34 -12.16
C MET A 153 -16.03 -3.63 -12.97
N MET A 154 -15.35 -3.56 -14.10
CA MET A 154 -15.14 -4.70 -14.99
C MET A 154 -13.72 -5.26 -14.84
N PRO A 155 -13.54 -6.58 -15.02
CA PRO A 155 -12.20 -7.16 -15.09
C PRO A 155 -11.32 -6.44 -16.10
N THR A 156 -10.09 -6.14 -15.74
CA THR A 156 -9.15 -5.44 -16.61
C THR A 156 -7.73 -5.98 -16.42
N SER A 157 -6.98 -6.07 -17.51
CA SER A 157 -5.55 -6.35 -17.47
C SER A 157 -4.71 -5.10 -17.14
N ASN A 158 -5.29 -3.92 -17.18
CA ASN A 158 -4.63 -2.67 -16.81
C ASN A 158 -4.91 -2.31 -15.35
N ARG A 159 -3.99 -2.71 -14.45
CA ARG A 159 -4.08 -2.46 -13.01
C ARG A 159 -4.21 -0.98 -12.62
N ARG A 160 -3.80 -0.04 -13.49
CA ARG A 160 -3.80 1.39 -13.18
C ARG A 160 -5.07 2.11 -13.61
N ILE A 161 -5.97 1.44 -14.36
CA ILE A 161 -7.13 2.14 -14.93
C ILE A 161 -8.03 2.70 -13.83
N TYR A 162 -8.34 1.93 -12.80
CA TYR A 162 -9.21 2.37 -11.71
C TYR A 162 -8.47 3.31 -10.73
N GLU A 163 -7.17 3.11 -10.51
CA GLU A 163 -6.37 4.01 -9.70
C GLU A 163 -6.36 5.43 -10.26
N SER A 164 -6.12 5.57 -11.57
CA SER A 164 -6.03 6.88 -12.22
C SER A 164 -7.37 7.61 -12.37
N VAL A 165 -8.51 6.90 -12.27
CA VAL A 165 -9.84 7.51 -12.43
C VAL A 165 -10.57 7.76 -11.13
N LEU A 166 -10.24 7.06 -10.03
CA LEU A 166 -10.98 7.17 -8.77
C LEU A 166 -10.92 8.59 -8.18
N THR A 167 -9.74 9.20 -8.12
CA THR A 167 -9.59 10.57 -7.61
C THR A 167 -10.32 11.60 -8.49
N PRO A 168 -10.13 11.65 -9.83
CA PRO A 168 -10.90 12.52 -10.70
C PRO A 168 -12.41 12.31 -10.56
N PHE A 169 -12.88 11.07 -10.55
CA PHE A 169 -14.29 10.74 -10.38
C PHE A 169 -14.90 11.34 -9.10
N LEU A 170 -14.22 11.20 -7.96
CA LEU A 170 -14.67 11.79 -6.69
C LEU A 170 -14.67 13.31 -6.74
N THR A 171 -13.66 13.90 -7.38
CA THR A 171 -13.58 15.37 -7.53
C THR A 171 -14.69 15.90 -8.44
N GLU A 172 -15.04 15.20 -9.51
CA GLU A 172 -16.18 15.53 -10.39
C GLU A 172 -17.52 15.46 -9.66
N LEU A 173 -17.64 14.61 -8.64
CA LEU A 173 -18.82 14.57 -7.76
C LEU A 173 -18.86 15.70 -6.72
N GLY A 174 -17.82 16.56 -6.68
CA GLY A 174 -17.72 17.69 -5.78
C GLY A 174 -16.99 17.40 -4.45
N PHE A 175 -16.46 16.19 -4.28
CA PHE A 175 -15.69 15.84 -3.08
C PHE A 175 -14.26 16.39 -3.12
N THR A 176 -13.78 16.80 -1.96
CA THR A 176 -12.43 17.32 -1.78
C THR A 176 -11.48 16.22 -1.29
N GLY A 177 -10.34 16.10 -1.95
CA GLY A 177 -9.33 15.09 -1.59
C GLY A 177 -7.92 15.63 -1.55
N ASN A 178 -7.07 15.00 -0.72
CA ASN A 178 -5.66 15.39 -0.63
C ASN A 178 -4.77 14.23 -0.17
N SER A 179 -3.44 14.41 -0.30
CA SER A 179 -2.47 13.47 0.23
C SER A 179 -1.92 13.93 1.58
N TYR A 180 -1.60 12.95 2.44
CA TYR A 180 -0.86 13.18 3.69
C TYR A 180 0.55 13.70 3.39
N ILE A 181 1.24 13.06 2.42
CA ILE A 181 2.56 13.46 1.96
C ILE A 181 2.43 14.06 0.58
N LYS A 182 2.78 15.35 0.48
CA LYS A 182 2.86 16.04 -0.80
C LYS A 182 4.07 15.58 -1.59
N ASN A 183 3.82 15.05 -2.78
CA ASN A 183 4.86 14.60 -3.68
C ASN A 183 5.11 15.65 -4.76
N TYR A 184 5.98 16.60 -4.48
CA TYR A 184 6.35 17.65 -5.44
C TYR A 184 7.25 17.13 -6.59
N LYS A 185 7.74 15.87 -6.48
CA LYS A 185 8.61 15.25 -7.49
C LYS A 185 8.19 13.80 -7.68
N LYS A 186 7.88 13.46 -8.91
CA LYS A 186 7.36 12.20 -9.44
C LYS A 186 8.03 10.90 -8.97
N GLU A 187 9.25 10.97 -8.42
CA GLU A 187 10.11 9.81 -8.17
C GLU A 187 10.41 9.57 -6.68
N ASP A 188 9.96 10.45 -5.78
CA ASP A 188 10.49 10.49 -4.41
C ASP A 188 10.10 9.29 -3.56
N GLN A 189 8.92 8.69 -3.76
CA GLN A 189 8.46 7.57 -2.93
C GLN A 189 9.27 6.29 -3.09
N LEU A 190 9.66 5.99 -4.33
CA LEU A 190 10.46 4.81 -4.64
C LEU A 190 11.94 5.10 -4.51
N ALA A 191 12.35 6.34 -4.80
CA ALA A 191 13.74 6.71 -4.89
C ALA A 191 14.39 7.08 -3.54
N TYR A 192 13.61 7.66 -2.63
CA TYR A 192 14.11 8.22 -1.36
C TYR A 192 13.27 7.80 -0.14
N PRO A 193 13.02 6.50 0.10
CA PRO A 193 12.13 6.04 1.16
C PRO A 193 12.59 6.47 2.56
N LEU A 194 13.90 6.46 2.85
CA LEU A 194 14.43 6.89 4.15
C LEU A 194 14.31 8.39 4.37
N ARG A 195 14.47 9.20 3.31
CA ARG A 195 14.26 10.64 3.41
C ARG A 195 12.81 10.96 3.74
N LEU A 196 11.85 10.35 3.01
CA LEU A 196 10.43 10.52 3.26
C LEU A 196 10.04 10.06 4.66
N PHE A 197 10.63 8.98 5.13
CA PHE A 197 10.46 8.51 6.49
C PHE A 197 10.90 9.57 7.52
N LYS A 198 12.11 10.11 7.38
CA LYS A 198 12.69 11.10 8.31
C LYS A 198 12.00 12.45 8.27
N THR A 199 11.72 12.95 7.08
CA THR A 199 11.23 14.33 6.89
C THR A 199 9.71 14.43 6.95
N ASN A 200 8.99 13.42 6.48
CA ASN A 200 7.55 13.45 6.29
C ASN A 200 6.80 12.41 7.15
N ARG A 201 7.52 11.64 7.97
CA ARG A 201 6.93 10.55 8.80
C ARG A 201 6.13 9.55 7.97
N MET A 202 6.60 9.24 6.74
CA MET A 202 5.97 8.24 5.88
C MET A 202 5.87 6.90 6.62
N PRO A 203 4.67 6.34 6.85
CA PRO A 203 4.53 5.14 7.68
C PRO A 203 4.91 3.85 6.95
N PHE A 204 5.07 3.90 5.63
CA PHE A 204 5.27 2.71 4.81
C PHE A 204 6.42 2.85 3.81
N ILE A 205 7.04 1.73 3.49
CA ILE A 205 7.95 1.60 2.35
C ILE A 205 7.29 0.67 1.32
N ARG A 206 7.26 1.11 0.06
CA ARG A 206 6.71 0.28 -1.03
C ARG A 206 7.57 -0.98 -1.21
N VAL A 207 6.92 -2.15 -1.29
CA VAL A 207 7.59 -3.44 -1.53
C VAL A 207 8.50 -3.37 -2.75
N ASN A 208 8.01 -2.78 -3.85
CA ASN A 208 8.77 -2.64 -5.11
C ASN A 208 10.04 -1.79 -4.96
N THR A 209 10.12 -0.87 -4.00
CA THR A 209 11.31 -0.09 -3.72
C THR A 209 12.49 -0.99 -3.33
N LEU A 210 12.22 -1.99 -2.49
CA LEU A 210 13.24 -2.91 -1.99
C LEU A 210 13.36 -4.17 -2.85
N LYS A 211 12.29 -4.55 -3.54
CA LYS A 211 12.27 -5.68 -4.47
C LYS A 211 13.09 -5.40 -5.74
N TYR A 212 13.05 -4.16 -6.24
CA TYR A 212 13.77 -3.73 -7.45
C TYR A 212 14.62 -2.48 -7.19
N PRO A 213 15.59 -2.55 -6.27
CA PRO A 213 16.32 -1.37 -5.79
C PRO A 213 17.18 -0.72 -6.87
N ALA A 214 17.74 -1.50 -7.80
CA ALA A 214 18.59 -0.98 -8.87
C ALA A 214 17.86 -0.01 -9.80
N HIS A 215 16.54 -0.17 -9.97
CA HIS A 215 15.71 0.67 -10.82
C HIS A 215 15.10 1.87 -10.09
N ASN A 216 14.91 1.76 -8.78
CA ASN A 216 14.07 2.69 -8.02
C ASN A 216 14.86 3.56 -7.04
N LEU A 217 15.89 3.00 -6.39
CA LEU A 217 16.55 3.71 -5.29
C LEU A 217 17.66 4.64 -5.75
N LYS A 218 17.57 5.89 -5.32
CA LYS A 218 18.63 6.90 -5.41
C LYS A 218 19.35 7.13 -4.08
N GLU A 219 18.84 6.55 -2.99
CA GLU A 219 19.50 6.54 -1.68
C GLU A 219 20.48 5.37 -1.54
N PRO A 220 21.53 5.52 -0.72
CA PRO A 220 22.38 4.39 -0.34
C PRO A 220 21.55 3.32 0.38
N ILE A 221 21.53 2.13 -0.19
CA ILE A 221 20.77 1.00 0.35
C ILE A 221 21.51 0.30 1.51
N LEU A 222 22.79 0.66 1.69
CA LEU A 222 23.63 0.01 2.68
C LEU A 222 22.95 0.03 4.05
N TYR A 223 22.69 -1.16 4.60
CA TYR A 223 22.04 -1.34 5.89
C TYR A 223 20.64 -0.69 6.00
N ILE A 224 19.86 -0.64 4.90
CA ILE A 224 18.52 -0.03 4.93
C ILE A 224 17.62 -0.74 5.94
N ASP A 225 17.70 -2.06 6.05
CA ASP A 225 17.02 -2.89 7.02
C ASP A 225 17.37 -2.50 8.47
N THR A 226 18.65 -2.48 8.78
CA THR A 226 19.16 -2.06 10.11
C THR A 226 18.80 -0.60 10.42
N ARG A 227 18.82 0.27 9.41
CA ARG A 227 18.40 1.67 9.61
C ARG A 227 16.92 1.80 9.87
N ILE A 228 16.06 1.08 9.13
CA ILE A 228 14.62 1.01 9.38
C ILE A 228 14.37 0.55 10.82
N GLU A 229 15.00 -0.53 11.23
CA GLU A 229 14.84 -1.11 12.57
C GLU A 229 15.25 -0.14 13.66
N ASN A 230 16.44 0.48 13.56
CA ASN A 230 16.95 1.43 14.54
C ASN A 230 16.15 2.73 14.61
N GLU A 231 15.66 3.22 13.48
CA GLU A 231 14.94 4.50 13.42
C GLU A 231 13.45 4.36 13.75
N THR A 232 12.84 3.17 13.61
CA THR A 232 11.40 2.97 13.69
C THR A 232 10.94 1.91 14.68
N GLY A 233 11.83 1.01 15.08
CA GLY A 233 11.48 -0.19 15.83
C GLY A 233 10.66 -1.22 15.02
N TYR A 234 10.57 -1.05 13.69
CA TYR A 234 9.96 -2.05 12.81
C TYR A 234 10.92 -3.23 12.66
N ASP A 235 10.42 -4.44 12.89
CA ASP A 235 11.21 -5.67 12.73
C ASP A 235 11.57 -5.88 11.24
N ALA A 236 12.81 -5.59 10.91
CA ALA A 236 13.30 -5.70 9.53
C ALA A 236 13.41 -7.15 9.03
N ASP A 237 13.31 -8.15 9.92
CA ASP A 237 13.23 -9.56 9.51
C ASP A 237 11.99 -9.84 8.66
N PHE A 238 10.91 -9.09 8.83
CA PHE A 238 9.76 -9.20 7.94
C PHE A 238 10.11 -8.88 6.48
N ILE A 239 10.94 -7.87 6.26
CA ILE A 239 11.41 -7.50 4.92
C ILE A 239 12.37 -8.57 4.39
N ARG A 240 13.36 -8.97 5.20
CA ARG A 240 14.36 -9.98 4.82
C ARG A 240 13.70 -11.30 4.40
N LYS A 241 12.84 -11.86 5.25
CA LYS A 241 12.13 -13.12 4.97
C LYS A 241 11.26 -13.05 3.71
N HIS A 242 10.57 -11.92 3.49
CA HIS A 242 9.77 -11.77 2.28
C HIS A 242 10.65 -11.74 1.03
N LEU A 243 11.72 -10.93 1.00
CA LEU A 243 12.63 -10.84 -0.13
C LEU A 243 13.36 -12.17 -0.40
N GLU A 244 13.76 -12.91 0.65
CA GLU A 244 14.31 -14.26 0.54
C GLU A 244 13.29 -15.22 -0.07
N SER A 245 12.03 -15.16 0.36
CA SER A 245 10.98 -15.99 -0.19
C SER A 245 10.75 -15.76 -1.68
N GLU A 246 11.03 -14.56 -2.18
CA GLU A 246 10.94 -14.19 -3.59
C GLU A 246 12.22 -14.54 -4.40
N GLY A 247 13.24 -15.11 -3.75
CA GLY A 247 14.54 -15.41 -4.39
C GLY A 247 15.35 -14.18 -4.75
N LEU A 248 15.04 -13.02 -4.15
CA LEU A 248 15.70 -11.75 -4.43
C LEU A 248 16.85 -11.45 -3.43
N PHE A 249 16.98 -12.28 -2.43
CA PHE A 249 17.90 -12.14 -1.33
C PHE A 249 18.94 -13.27 -1.32
N GLU A 250 20.02 -13.11 -2.08
CA GLU A 250 21.29 -13.74 -1.73
C GLU A 250 22.08 -12.75 -0.86
N GLY A 251 21.51 -12.43 0.30
CA GLY A 251 22.05 -11.52 1.29
C GLY A 251 22.17 -10.05 0.83
N PHE A 252 21.80 -9.09 1.68
CA PHE A 252 22.34 -7.73 1.60
C PHE A 252 23.85 -7.76 1.98
N GLY A 253 24.54 -8.84 1.58
CA GLY A 253 25.96 -9.02 1.78
C GLY A 253 26.77 -8.22 0.77
N LEU A 254 28.08 -8.18 0.99
CA LEU A 254 29.09 -7.52 0.15
C LEU A 254 28.93 -7.78 -1.36
N SER A 255 28.40 -8.94 -1.78
CA SER A 255 28.21 -9.27 -3.20
C SER A 255 27.10 -8.46 -3.88
N TYR A 256 26.03 -8.13 -3.19
CA TYR A 256 24.95 -7.27 -3.72
C TYR A 256 25.45 -5.84 -3.92
N TYR A 257 26.20 -5.33 -2.97
CA TYR A 257 26.80 -4.00 -3.04
C TYR A 257 27.89 -3.92 -4.10
N ALA A 258 28.69 -4.97 -4.27
CA ALA A 258 29.70 -5.05 -5.32
C ALA A 258 29.04 -5.05 -6.72
N LYS A 259 27.98 -5.81 -6.94
CA LYS A 259 27.22 -5.80 -8.20
C LYS A 259 26.60 -4.43 -8.48
N LYS A 260 26.02 -3.75 -7.47
CA LYS A 260 25.42 -2.42 -7.64
C LYS A 260 26.45 -1.34 -7.92
N SER A 261 27.59 -1.37 -7.24
CA SER A 261 28.71 -0.46 -7.53
C SER A 261 29.24 -0.67 -8.95
N PHE A 262 29.28 -1.91 -9.41
CA PHE A 262 29.69 -2.25 -10.79
C PHE A 262 28.68 -1.73 -11.83
N TYR A 263 27.38 -1.87 -11.59
CA TYR A 263 26.33 -1.32 -12.48
C TYR A 263 26.29 0.21 -12.46
N ALA A 264 26.47 0.85 -11.32
CA ALA A 264 26.53 2.31 -11.20
C ALA A 264 27.77 2.88 -11.90
N ILE A 265 28.90 2.18 -11.84
CA ILE A 265 30.13 2.53 -12.55
C ILE A 265 29.93 2.32 -14.05
N LYS A 266 29.35 1.21 -14.48
CA LYS A 266 29.11 0.90 -15.90
C LYS A 266 28.15 1.92 -16.54
N ASN A 267 27.10 2.36 -15.85
CA ASN A 267 26.19 3.39 -16.36
C ASN A 267 26.84 4.78 -16.42
N LYS A 268 27.72 5.13 -15.47
CA LYS A 268 28.52 6.36 -15.58
C LYS A 268 29.51 6.36 -16.74
N PHE A 269 30.04 5.21 -17.11
CA PHE A 269 30.94 5.10 -18.26
C PHE A 269 30.18 5.10 -19.60
N SER A 270 28.91 4.63 -19.67
CA SER A 270 28.10 4.72 -20.88
C SER A 270 27.68 6.17 -21.20
N ASP A 271 27.49 6.99 -20.17
CA ASP A 271 27.14 8.43 -20.33
C ASP A 271 28.36 9.31 -20.71
N TRP A 272 29.58 8.73 -20.72
CA TRP A 272 30.82 9.43 -21.13
C TRP A 272 31.27 9.06 -22.54
N VAL A 273 30.58 8.14 -23.22
CA VAL A 273 30.94 7.63 -24.57
C VAL A 273 29.92 8.08 -25.62
N HIS A 274 28.97 8.97 -25.27
CA HIS A 274 28.04 9.58 -26.22
C HIS A 274 28.10 11.11 -26.15
#